data_20b3d5edcc60c25536b437818df7e77d
#
_entry.id   20b3d5edcc60c25536b437818df7e77d
#
_cell.length_a   1.000
_cell.length_b   1.000
_cell.length_c   1.000
_cell.angle_alpha   90.00
_cell.angle_beta   90.00
_cell.angle_gamma   90.00
#
_symmetry.space_group_name_H-M   'P 1'
#
loop_
_entity.id
_entity.type
_entity.pdbx_description
1 polymer ?
#
loop_
_entity_poly.entity_id
_entity_poly.type
_entity_poly.pdbx_seq_one_letter_code
_entity_poly.pdbx_strand_id
1 'polypeptide(L)'
;VRASTLLAPWPMCGGTDDGYRKLIGLRIGPGFSQKVKQVLGGVQGCTHVTELVAQAANTYMQASWPDRIARQIAVSADARGWPDKSTLGFVNHCHAWRQDGETLAQEYPELVPPKE
;
A
#
# COMPACT_ATOMS: atom_id res chain seq x y z
N VAL A 1 10.31 -17.52 -4.01
CA VAL A 1 9.83 -17.06 -2.69
C VAL A 1 9.44 -18.27 -1.88
N ARG A 2 9.84 -18.31 -0.63
CA ARG A 2 9.58 -19.42 0.31
C ARG A 2 8.99 -18.85 1.60
N ALA A 3 7.94 -19.47 2.12
CA ALA A 3 7.41 -19.22 3.44
C ALA A 3 7.69 -20.42 4.35
N SER A 4 8.24 -20.17 5.53
CA SER A 4 8.45 -21.19 6.56
C SER A 4 8.44 -20.54 7.93
N THR A 5 7.92 -21.23 8.92
CA THR A 5 7.97 -20.81 10.32
C THR A 5 9.24 -21.36 10.95
N LEU A 6 10.12 -20.47 11.44
CA LEU A 6 11.34 -20.87 12.16
C LEU A 6 11.07 -21.02 13.66
N LEU A 7 10.21 -20.17 14.21
CA LEU A 7 9.83 -20.16 15.62
C LEU A 7 8.39 -19.67 15.73
N ALA A 8 7.59 -20.33 16.53
CA ALA A 8 6.23 -19.91 16.84
C ALA A 8 6.02 -19.91 18.37
N PRO A 9 5.25 -18.96 18.93
CA PRO A 9 5.01 -18.87 20.37
C PRO A 9 4.26 -20.09 20.90
N TRP A 10 3.46 -20.75 20.06
CA TRP A 10 2.70 -21.96 20.38
C TRP A 10 2.88 -23.01 19.30
N PRO A 11 2.92 -24.32 19.64
CA PRO A 11 3.09 -25.40 18.66
C PRO A 11 2.07 -25.38 17.53
N MET A 12 0.82 -24.96 17.81
CA MET A 12 -0.26 -24.90 16.83
C MET A 12 -0.10 -23.76 15.81
N CYS A 13 0.72 -22.76 16.06
CA CYS A 13 0.95 -21.65 15.14
C CYS A 13 1.78 -22.06 13.92
N GLY A 14 2.61 -23.09 14.03
CA GLY A 14 3.44 -23.62 12.94
C GLY A 14 2.66 -24.31 11.83
N GLY A 15 1.41 -24.71 12.06
CA GLY A 15 0.59 -25.42 11.09
C GLY A 15 0.00 -24.56 9.96
N THR A 16 0.32 -23.24 9.91
CA THR A 16 -0.27 -22.31 8.96
C THR A 16 0.60 -22.01 7.74
N ASP A 17 1.80 -22.60 7.64
CA ASP A 17 2.79 -22.28 6.59
C ASP A 17 2.26 -22.46 5.16
N ASP A 18 1.47 -23.52 4.91
CA ASP A 18 0.92 -23.78 3.59
C ASP A 18 -0.10 -22.71 3.16
N GLY A 19 -0.80 -22.11 4.11
CA GLY A 19 -1.68 -20.97 3.86
C GLY A 19 -0.93 -19.81 3.23
N TYR A 20 0.24 -19.44 3.76
CA TYR A 20 1.02 -18.29 3.29
C TYR A 20 1.63 -18.49 1.90
N ARG A 21 1.85 -19.73 1.46
CA ARG A 21 2.28 -20.04 0.09
C ARG A 21 1.28 -19.55 -0.95
N LYS A 22 0.00 -19.47 -0.61
CA LYS A 22 -1.06 -18.95 -1.48
C LYS A 22 -0.92 -17.45 -1.78
N LEU A 23 -0.09 -16.73 -1.02
CA LEU A 23 0.22 -15.33 -1.27
C LEU A 23 1.28 -15.15 -2.36
N ILE A 24 2.01 -16.21 -2.72
CA ILE A 24 3.07 -16.14 -3.73
C ILE A 24 2.42 -15.80 -5.08
N GLY A 25 2.93 -14.73 -5.72
CA GLY A 25 2.40 -14.24 -6.99
C GLY A 25 1.30 -13.17 -6.85
N LEU A 26 0.78 -12.90 -5.65
CA LEU A 26 -0.12 -11.76 -5.46
C LEU A 26 0.66 -10.45 -5.58
N ARG A 27 0.10 -9.52 -6.35
CA ARG A 27 0.68 -8.18 -6.51
C ARG A 27 0.17 -7.25 -5.41
N ILE A 28 1.08 -6.51 -4.79
CA ILE A 28 0.72 -5.45 -3.84
C ILE A 28 0.14 -4.27 -4.64
N GLY A 29 -1.07 -3.86 -4.30
CA GLY A 29 -1.80 -2.79 -4.95
C GLY A 29 -3.24 -2.70 -4.44
N PRO A 30 -4.13 -1.97 -5.13
CA PRO A 30 -5.53 -1.88 -4.74
C PRO A 30 -6.18 -3.25 -4.54
N GLY A 31 -6.88 -3.43 -3.42
CA GLY A 31 -7.53 -4.71 -3.08
C GLY A 31 -6.62 -5.78 -2.49
N PHE A 32 -5.31 -5.56 -2.37
CA PHE A 32 -4.37 -6.57 -1.84
C PHE A 32 -4.76 -7.04 -0.44
N SER A 33 -5.01 -6.12 0.51
CA SER A 33 -5.39 -6.47 1.88
C SER A 33 -6.71 -7.27 1.94
N GLN A 34 -7.65 -6.94 1.08
CA GLN A 34 -8.88 -7.72 0.95
C GLN A 34 -8.59 -9.14 0.46
N LYS A 35 -7.72 -9.27 -0.55
CA LYS A 35 -7.31 -10.58 -1.08
C LYS A 35 -6.58 -11.42 -0.05
N VAL A 36 -5.68 -10.81 0.73
CA VAL A 36 -5.00 -11.46 1.86
C VAL A 36 -6.03 -12.01 2.86
N LYS A 37 -7.01 -11.21 3.25
CA LYS A 37 -8.09 -11.65 4.16
C LYS A 37 -8.95 -12.78 3.58
N GLN A 38 -9.22 -12.78 2.29
CA GLN A 38 -9.94 -13.87 1.61
C GLN A 38 -9.15 -15.18 1.61
N VAL A 39 -7.82 -15.11 1.42
CA VAL A 39 -6.95 -16.29 1.29
C VAL A 39 -6.53 -16.86 2.64
N LEU A 40 -6.29 -15.99 3.62
CA LEU A 40 -5.71 -16.33 4.94
C LEU A 40 -6.68 -16.09 6.10
N GLY A 41 -7.89 -15.63 5.84
CA GLY A 41 -8.85 -15.34 6.90
C GLY A 41 -9.39 -16.59 7.59
N GLY A 42 -9.87 -16.41 8.82
CA GLY A 42 -10.45 -17.49 9.62
C GLY A 42 -9.45 -18.60 9.88
N VAL A 43 -9.85 -19.81 9.64
CA VAL A 43 -9.04 -21.03 9.91
C VAL A 43 -7.95 -21.30 8.87
N GLN A 44 -7.85 -20.48 7.82
CA GLN A 44 -6.86 -20.65 6.75
C GLN A 44 -5.46 -20.12 7.10
N GLY A 45 -5.36 -19.31 8.13
CA GLY A 45 -4.09 -18.71 8.55
C GLY A 45 -4.11 -18.24 9.99
N CYS A 46 -3.00 -17.67 10.44
CA CYS A 46 -2.90 -17.00 11.73
C CYS A 46 -3.34 -15.55 11.60
N THR A 47 -4.28 -15.10 12.42
CA THR A 47 -4.78 -13.72 12.42
C THR A 47 -3.64 -12.70 12.55
N HIS A 48 -2.69 -12.93 13.47
CA HIS A 48 -1.57 -12.02 13.69
C HIS A 48 -0.69 -11.85 12.44
N VAL A 49 -0.35 -12.95 11.78
CA VAL A 49 0.48 -12.91 10.56
C VAL A 49 -0.31 -12.33 9.39
N THR A 50 -1.60 -12.61 9.28
CA THR A 50 -2.48 -12.02 8.26
C THR A 50 -2.52 -10.50 8.37
N GLU A 51 -2.65 -9.96 9.58
CA GLU A 51 -2.59 -8.50 9.81
C GLU A 51 -1.19 -7.93 9.53
N LEU A 52 -0.12 -8.61 9.92
CA LEU A 52 1.25 -8.19 9.60
C LEU A 52 1.48 -8.11 8.09
N VAL A 53 1.00 -9.07 7.32
CA VAL A 53 1.11 -9.06 5.85
C VAL A 53 0.36 -7.87 5.25
N ALA A 54 -0.85 -7.58 5.75
CA ALA A 54 -1.62 -6.43 5.32
C ALA A 54 -0.90 -5.11 5.63
N GLN A 55 -0.31 -4.97 6.83
CA GLN A 55 0.45 -3.78 7.22
C GLN A 55 1.76 -3.65 6.44
N ALA A 56 2.47 -4.75 6.17
CA ALA A 56 3.66 -4.73 5.34
C ALA A 56 3.36 -4.22 3.91
N ALA A 57 2.20 -4.56 3.36
CA ALA A 57 1.78 -4.04 2.06
C ALA A 57 1.50 -2.54 2.09
N ASN A 58 0.85 -2.04 3.14
CA ASN A 58 0.63 -0.60 3.32
C ASN A 58 1.97 0.15 3.44
N THR A 59 2.90 -0.38 4.25
CA THR A 59 4.24 0.19 4.41
C THR A 59 5.01 0.20 3.08
N TYR A 60 4.94 -0.89 2.31
CA TYR A 60 5.53 -0.95 0.96
C TYR A 60 4.98 0.13 0.04
N MET A 61 3.67 0.35 0.03
CA MET A 61 3.06 1.39 -0.80
C MET A 61 3.57 2.77 -0.45
N GLN A 62 3.75 3.07 0.83
CA GLN A 62 4.30 4.34 1.31
C GLN A 62 5.80 4.46 0.99
N ALA A 63 6.59 3.43 1.32
CA ALA A 63 8.04 3.43 1.09
C ALA A 63 8.41 3.50 -0.41
N SER A 64 7.59 2.92 -1.28
CA SER A 64 7.80 2.94 -2.74
C SER A 64 7.26 4.20 -3.43
N TRP A 65 6.63 5.10 -2.68
CA TRP A 65 5.99 6.30 -3.24
C TRP A 65 6.94 7.20 -4.00
N PRO A 66 8.13 7.58 -3.48
CA PRO A 66 9.06 8.44 -4.20
C PRO A 66 9.48 7.86 -5.56
N ASP A 67 9.80 6.57 -5.60
CA ASP A 67 10.17 5.88 -6.85
C ASP A 67 9.01 5.81 -7.86
N ARG A 68 7.79 5.62 -7.36
CA ARG A 68 6.60 5.57 -8.20
C ARG A 68 6.31 6.93 -8.81
N ILE A 69 6.40 8.00 -8.03
CA ILE A 69 6.23 9.37 -8.53
C ILE A 69 7.32 9.71 -9.55
N ALA A 70 8.59 9.42 -9.25
CA ALA A 70 9.68 9.67 -10.17
C ALA A 70 9.50 8.97 -11.52
N ARG A 71 9.07 7.68 -11.50
CA ARG A 71 8.76 6.93 -12.72
C ARG A 71 7.58 7.52 -13.48
N GLN A 72 6.55 7.98 -12.76
CA GLN A 72 5.37 8.54 -13.38
C GLN A 72 5.65 9.89 -14.04
N ILE A 73 6.44 10.73 -13.38
CA ILE A 73 6.96 11.98 -13.95
C ILE A 73 7.78 11.70 -15.21
N ALA A 74 8.67 10.71 -15.16
CA ALA A 74 9.51 10.34 -16.32
C ALA A 74 8.71 9.83 -17.53
N VAL A 75 7.57 9.17 -17.31
CA VAL A 75 6.70 8.63 -18.36
C VAL A 75 5.70 9.66 -18.85
N SER A 76 5.20 10.52 -17.96
CA SER A 76 4.20 11.56 -18.27
C SER A 76 4.83 12.93 -18.56
N ALA A 77 6.12 12.98 -18.90
CA ALA A 77 6.82 14.18 -19.35
C ALA A 77 6.23 14.72 -20.68
N ASP A 78 4.93 14.97 -20.65
CA ASP A 78 4.32 15.98 -21.51
C ASP A 78 4.84 17.35 -21.06
N ALA A 79 4.68 18.35 -21.86
CA ALA A 79 5.27 19.68 -21.77
C ALA A 79 5.05 20.42 -20.41
N ARG A 80 4.51 19.79 -19.38
CA ARG A 80 4.19 20.36 -18.07
C ARG A 80 4.79 19.62 -16.86
N GLY A 81 5.40 18.45 -17.06
CA GLY A 81 6.17 17.74 -16.01
C GLY A 81 5.39 17.19 -14.80
N TRP A 82 4.07 17.22 -14.83
CA TRP A 82 3.24 16.79 -13.70
C TRP A 82 2.36 15.59 -14.06
N PRO A 83 2.24 14.60 -13.17
CA PRO A 83 1.29 13.52 -13.36
C PRO A 83 -0.14 14.08 -13.38
N ASP A 84 -0.98 13.51 -14.22
CA ASP A 84 -2.41 13.81 -14.25
C ASP A 84 -3.00 13.76 -12.83
N LYS A 85 -3.82 14.73 -12.47
CA LYS A 85 -4.49 14.83 -11.15
C LYS A 85 -5.22 13.55 -10.76
N SER A 86 -5.72 12.78 -11.73
CA SER A 86 -6.35 11.48 -11.51
C SER A 86 -5.41 10.41 -10.95
N THR A 87 -4.09 10.60 -11.11
CA THR A 87 -3.07 9.66 -10.63
C THR A 87 -2.53 10.02 -9.25
N LEU A 88 -2.86 11.21 -8.75
CA LEU A 88 -2.48 11.71 -7.42
C LEU A 88 -3.52 11.29 -6.37
N GLY A 89 -3.82 10.00 -6.29
CA GLY A 89 -4.83 9.43 -5.40
C GLY A 89 -4.52 9.56 -3.89
N PHE A 90 -3.63 10.49 -3.49
CA PHE A 90 -3.28 10.73 -2.09
C PHE A 90 -4.01 11.92 -1.46
N VAL A 91 -4.58 12.82 -2.25
CA VAL A 91 -5.31 14.00 -1.74
C VAL A 91 -6.52 13.53 -0.92
N ASN A 92 -6.67 14.06 0.28
CA ASN A 92 -7.69 13.68 1.27
C ASN A 92 -7.58 12.24 1.81
N HIS A 93 -6.45 11.54 1.60
CA HIS A 93 -6.24 10.19 2.15
C HIS A 93 -5.54 10.17 3.51
N CYS A 94 -4.91 11.26 3.91
CA CYS A 94 -4.39 11.42 5.27
C CYS A 94 -4.33 12.91 5.67
N HIS A 95 -4.08 13.16 6.95
CA HIS A 95 -4.05 14.52 7.49
C HIS A 95 -3.08 15.46 6.77
N ALA A 96 -1.87 14.96 6.42
CA ALA A 96 -0.86 15.78 5.73
C ALA A 96 -1.32 16.22 4.34
N TRP A 97 -2.06 15.38 3.63
CA TRP A 97 -2.51 15.62 2.26
C TRP A 97 -3.98 16.05 2.17
N ARG A 98 -4.52 16.63 3.23
CA ARG A 98 -5.86 17.22 3.16
C ARG A 98 -5.86 18.44 2.22
N GLN A 99 -6.94 18.60 1.49
CA GLN A 99 -7.07 19.59 0.42
C GLN A 99 -6.98 21.04 0.91
N ASP A 100 -7.36 21.27 2.17
CA ASP A 100 -7.28 22.57 2.86
C ASP A 100 -5.99 22.72 3.71
N GLY A 101 -5.03 21.81 3.55
CA GLY A 101 -3.81 21.73 4.37
C GLY A 101 -2.64 22.52 3.81
N GLU A 102 -1.81 23.02 4.72
CA GLU A 102 -0.61 23.78 4.37
C GLU A 102 0.39 22.95 3.56
N THR A 103 0.56 21.67 3.90
CA THR A 103 1.50 20.78 3.19
C THR A 103 1.12 20.65 1.71
N LEU A 104 -0.16 20.44 1.40
CA LEU A 104 -0.61 20.36 0.01
C LEU A 104 -0.41 21.68 -0.70
N ALA A 105 -0.71 22.81 -0.04
CA ALA A 105 -0.56 24.14 -0.61
C ALA A 105 0.90 24.51 -0.90
N GLN A 106 1.84 23.99 -0.09
CA GLN A 106 3.28 24.24 -0.28
C GLN A 106 3.87 23.35 -1.38
N GLU A 107 3.54 22.04 -1.35
CA GLU A 107 4.15 21.05 -2.24
C GLU A 107 3.45 20.97 -3.62
N TYR A 108 2.12 21.23 -3.64
CA TYR A 108 1.28 21.09 -4.83
C TYR A 108 0.22 22.20 -4.87
N PRO A 109 0.62 23.48 -5.01
CA PRO A 109 -0.31 24.61 -4.98
C PRO A 109 -1.40 24.53 -6.06
N GLU A 110 -1.13 23.88 -7.19
CA GLU A 110 -2.08 23.70 -8.28
C GLU A 110 -3.22 22.72 -7.95
N LEU A 111 -3.08 21.92 -6.88
CA LEU A 111 -4.13 20.99 -6.41
C LEU A 111 -5.05 21.63 -5.37
N VAL A 112 -4.72 22.83 -4.90
CA VAL A 112 -5.54 23.57 -3.94
C VAL A 112 -6.63 24.30 -4.72
N PRO A 113 -7.94 24.15 -4.37
CA PRO A 113 -8.99 24.87 -5.03
C PRO A 113 -8.82 26.38 -4.78
N PRO A 114 -9.20 27.24 -5.76
CA PRO A 114 -9.21 28.68 -5.54
C PRO A 114 -10.11 29.00 -4.35
N LYS A 115 -9.63 29.87 -3.47
CA LYS A 115 -10.46 30.40 -2.38
C LYS A 115 -11.57 31.25 -3.01
N GLU A 116 -12.81 30.88 -2.75
CA GLU A 116 -13.96 31.71 -3.07
C GLU A 116 -13.92 33.03 -2.29
#